data_0e8213c8dda6a98574495c93d9534a1a
#
_entry.id   0e8213c8dda6a98574495c93d9534a1a
#
_cell.length_a   1.000
_cell.length_b   1.000
_cell.length_c   1.000
_cell.angle_alpha   90.00
_cell.angle_beta   90.00
_cell.angle_gamma   90.00
#
_symmetry.space_group_name_H-M   'P 1'
#
loop_
_entity.id
_entity.type
_entity.pdbx_description
1 polymer ?
#
loop_
_entity_poly.entity_id
_entity_poly.type
_entity_poly.pdbx_seq_one_letter_code
_entity_poly.pdbx_strand_id
1 'polypeptide(L)'
;MKKKLLIIAALLTGLTLRAEEAASSYSVTLDFTYATKYVFRGVELAKQSLQPSVEMAAGPITAGIWTSQPITDNIDNEIDFYVGYGADLGGDWSLDTGVCLYYYPELDTGGGADSTTWEPYVGITGSAGGFSPGLYLYYDLTLEVLTVQGQVGYSVALEPAGASLDFSANIGRVDPKAGSGYTYYSVGASVPFKLSESGTLTLGVNYAHNNISGIDNSHFFGTAGVSIGF
;
A
#
# COMPACT_ATOMS: atom_id res chain seq x y z
N MET A 1 20.33 -17.32 10.19
CA MET A 1 19.25 -16.33 10.35
C MET A 1 19.64 -14.99 10.98
N LYS A 2 20.89 -14.72 11.42
CA LYS A 2 21.28 -13.44 12.10
C LYS A 2 21.95 -12.39 11.18
N LYS A 3 22.05 -12.64 9.86
CA LYS A 3 22.78 -11.73 8.94
C LYS A 3 21.90 -10.81 8.09
N LYS A 4 20.59 -11.02 8.05
CA LYS A 4 19.66 -10.24 7.19
C LYS A 4 19.20 -8.90 7.81
N LEU A 5 19.30 -8.74 9.14
CA LEU A 5 18.82 -7.52 9.83
C LEU A 5 19.78 -6.32 9.72
N LEU A 6 21.04 -6.54 9.29
CA LEU A 6 22.07 -5.49 9.26
C LEU A 6 22.04 -4.61 8.01
N ILE A 7 21.35 -5.01 6.94
CA ILE A 7 21.35 -4.27 5.67
C ILE A 7 20.34 -3.12 5.69
N ILE A 8 19.23 -3.28 6.41
CA ILE A 8 18.20 -2.22 6.53
C ILE A 8 18.67 -1.07 7.41
N ALA A 9 19.45 -1.35 8.45
CA ALA A 9 20.02 -0.31 9.32
C ALA A 9 21.10 0.54 8.62
N ALA A 10 21.80 0.01 7.61
CA ALA A 10 22.83 0.73 6.89
C ALA A 10 22.30 1.75 5.87
N LEU A 11 21.08 1.58 5.39
CA LEU A 11 20.41 2.54 4.50
C LEU A 11 19.90 3.79 5.24
N LEU A 12 19.60 3.67 6.54
CA LEU A 12 19.11 4.79 7.37
C LEU A 12 20.21 5.72 7.85
N THR A 13 21.49 5.31 7.87
CA THR A 13 22.59 6.10 8.43
C THR A 13 23.40 6.90 7.39
N GLY A 14 23.14 6.71 6.09
CA GLY A 14 23.89 7.34 4.99
C GLY A 14 23.25 8.59 4.38
N LEU A 15 22.00 8.89 4.66
CA LEU A 15 21.26 10.01 4.07
C LEU A 15 21.16 11.21 5.03
N THR A 16 22.31 11.74 5.47
CA THR A 16 22.35 13.15 5.89
C THR A 16 22.41 14.03 4.63
N LEU A 17 21.29 14.13 3.92
CA LEU A 17 21.11 15.18 2.92
C LEU A 17 21.07 16.52 3.66
N ARG A 18 22.12 17.33 3.52
CA ARG A 18 22.06 18.75 3.81
C ARG A 18 21.06 19.35 2.85
N ALA A 19 19.84 19.59 3.33
CA ALA A 19 18.89 20.43 2.63
C ALA A 19 19.43 21.86 2.67
N GLU A 20 20.05 22.28 1.58
CA GLU A 20 20.21 23.69 1.28
C GLU A 20 18.82 24.19 0.81
N GLU A 21 18.35 25.29 1.37
CA GLU A 21 17.02 25.90 1.21
C GLU A 21 16.72 26.41 -0.21
N ALA A 22 16.67 25.49 -1.17
CA ALA A 22 15.88 25.68 -2.40
C ALA A 22 14.67 24.75 -2.26
N ALA A 23 13.45 25.27 -2.46
CA ALA A 23 12.26 24.42 -2.49
C ALA A 23 12.54 23.21 -3.36
N SER A 24 12.72 22.03 -2.74
CA SER A 24 13.08 20.83 -3.44
C SER A 24 11.96 20.50 -4.42
N SER A 25 12.30 20.27 -5.69
CA SER A 25 11.34 19.86 -6.70
C SER A 25 10.85 18.41 -6.47
N TYR A 26 11.22 17.80 -5.38
CA TYR A 26 10.85 16.44 -4.98
C TYR A 26 10.63 16.34 -3.46
N SER A 27 9.88 15.33 -3.04
CA SER A 27 9.74 14.91 -1.65
C SER A 27 10.08 13.44 -1.51
N VAL A 28 10.52 13.04 -0.32
CA VAL A 28 10.78 11.63 0.04
C VAL A 28 9.97 11.32 1.28
N THR A 29 9.25 10.20 1.27
CA THR A 29 8.51 9.68 2.42
C THR A 29 9.07 8.30 2.78
N LEU A 30 9.39 8.12 4.05
CA LEU A 30 9.71 6.82 4.63
C LEU A 30 8.54 6.40 5.50
N ASP A 31 8.08 5.17 5.34
CA ASP A 31 7.07 4.56 6.22
C ASP A 31 7.60 3.27 6.82
N PHE A 32 7.22 3.01 8.06
CA PHE A 32 7.51 1.77 8.75
C PHE A 32 6.27 1.30 9.49
N THR A 33 5.53 0.40 8.89
CA THR A 33 4.27 -0.11 9.44
C THR A 33 4.43 -1.55 9.95
N TYR A 34 3.90 -1.81 11.15
CA TYR A 34 3.59 -3.13 11.67
C TYR A 34 2.13 -3.46 11.40
N ALA A 35 1.87 -4.62 10.83
CA ALA A 35 0.53 -5.16 10.61
C ALA A 35 0.36 -6.49 11.37
N THR A 36 -0.78 -6.67 12.05
CA THR A 36 -1.11 -7.94 12.73
C THR A 36 -1.50 -9.03 11.74
N LYS A 37 -1.87 -8.66 10.51
CA LYS A 37 -2.05 -9.50 9.34
C LYS A 37 -1.74 -8.68 8.10
N TYR A 38 -1.10 -9.29 7.10
CA TYR A 38 -1.03 -8.75 5.75
C TYR A 38 -2.20 -9.29 4.94
N VAL A 39 -3.12 -8.42 4.57
CA VAL A 39 -4.31 -8.77 3.78
C VAL A 39 -4.30 -7.96 2.49
N PHE A 40 -4.26 -8.63 1.34
CA PHE A 40 -4.30 -8.03 0.02
C PHE A 40 -5.55 -8.48 -0.73
N ARG A 41 -6.36 -7.55 -1.21
CA ARG A 41 -7.62 -7.81 -1.94
C ARG A 41 -8.51 -8.83 -1.23
N GLY A 42 -8.61 -8.71 0.11
CA GLY A 42 -9.43 -9.59 0.95
C GLY A 42 -8.82 -10.95 1.27
N VAL A 43 -7.62 -11.27 0.80
CA VAL A 43 -6.90 -12.52 1.07
C VAL A 43 -5.78 -12.26 2.08
N GLU A 44 -5.70 -13.06 3.14
CA GLU A 44 -4.58 -13.04 4.09
C GLU A 44 -3.36 -13.68 3.43
N LEU A 45 -2.33 -12.89 3.16
CA LEU A 45 -1.06 -13.34 2.58
C LEU A 45 -0.03 -13.70 3.65
N ALA A 46 -0.07 -13.00 4.78
CA ALA A 46 0.76 -13.32 5.94
C ALA A 46 0.03 -12.91 7.23
N LYS A 47 0.44 -13.52 8.33
CA LYS A 47 0.08 -13.05 9.67
C LYS A 47 0.86 -11.76 9.98
N GLN A 48 1.48 -11.67 11.13
CA GLN A 48 2.22 -10.46 11.53
C GLN A 48 3.37 -10.18 10.57
N SER A 49 3.44 -8.94 10.08
CA SER A 49 4.51 -8.49 9.20
C SER A 49 4.97 -7.07 9.53
N LEU A 50 6.24 -6.80 9.20
CA LEU A 50 6.79 -5.45 9.10
C LEU A 50 6.71 -5.01 7.63
N GLN A 51 6.19 -3.82 7.39
CA GLN A 51 5.93 -3.30 6.04
C GLN A 51 6.60 -1.94 5.85
N PRO A 52 7.94 -1.88 5.74
CA PRO A 52 8.63 -0.63 5.43
C PRO A 52 8.46 -0.24 3.96
N SER A 53 8.43 1.07 3.70
CA SER A 53 8.46 1.63 2.36
C SER A 53 9.30 2.89 2.26
N VAL A 54 9.71 3.21 1.05
CA VAL A 54 10.25 4.50 0.64
C VAL A 54 9.58 4.93 -0.63
N GLU A 55 9.10 6.17 -0.66
CA GLU A 55 8.49 6.78 -1.83
C GLU A 55 9.16 8.13 -2.11
N MET A 56 9.39 8.40 -3.38
CA MET A 56 9.81 9.71 -3.89
C MET A 56 8.74 10.23 -4.84
N ALA A 57 8.35 11.49 -4.64
CA ALA A 57 7.47 12.21 -5.55
C ALA A 57 8.20 13.40 -6.17
N ALA A 58 8.11 13.57 -7.50
CA ALA A 58 8.74 14.65 -8.26
C ALA A 58 7.78 15.12 -9.36
N GLY A 59 7.13 16.27 -9.14
CA GLY A 59 6.07 16.76 -10.02
C GLY A 59 4.94 15.73 -10.10
N PRO A 60 4.55 15.28 -11.32
CA PRO A 60 3.47 14.30 -11.49
C PRO A 60 3.90 12.84 -11.29
N ILE A 61 5.18 12.59 -11.04
CA ILE A 61 5.75 11.23 -10.97
C ILE A 61 5.97 10.83 -9.52
N THR A 62 5.54 9.62 -9.18
CA THR A 62 5.89 8.92 -7.94
C THR A 62 6.65 7.65 -8.27
N ALA A 63 7.62 7.29 -7.42
CA ALA A 63 8.31 6.02 -7.51
C ALA A 63 8.67 5.54 -6.11
N GLY A 64 8.57 4.25 -5.86
CA GLY A 64 8.86 3.74 -4.54
C GLY A 64 9.12 2.24 -4.49
N ILE A 65 9.46 1.83 -3.28
CA ILE A 65 9.64 0.43 -2.91
C ILE A 65 8.84 0.22 -1.63
N TRP A 66 8.00 -0.79 -1.64
CA TRP A 66 7.31 -1.29 -0.46
C TRP A 66 7.69 -2.75 -0.24
N THR A 67 7.61 -3.23 0.98
CA THR A 67 7.90 -4.63 1.26
C THR A 67 7.06 -5.15 2.42
N SER A 68 6.70 -6.42 2.38
CA SER A 68 6.16 -7.18 3.51
C SER A 68 7.18 -8.19 3.99
N GLN A 69 7.53 -8.11 5.28
CA GLN A 69 8.48 -8.99 5.94
C GLN A 69 7.73 -9.74 7.05
N PRO A 70 7.20 -10.95 6.80
CA PRO A 70 6.55 -11.77 7.81
C PRO A 70 7.49 -12.10 8.98
N ILE A 71 6.99 -11.98 10.21
CA ILE A 71 7.82 -12.17 11.42
C ILE A 71 7.42 -13.39 12.25
N THR A 72 6.29 -14.01 11.99
CA THR A 72 5.74 -15.12 12.77
C THR A 72 5.61 -16.43 12.04
N ASP A 73 5.49 -16.43 10.74
CA ASP A 73 5.33 -17.63 9.92
C ASP A 73 6.49 -17.76 8.92
N ASN A 74 6.74 -18.96 8.43
CA ASN A 74 7.71 -19.21 7.37
C ASN A 74 7.03 -18.98 6.01
N ILE A 75 6.66 -17.73 5.77
CA ILE A 75 6.03 -17.24 4.54
C ILE A 75 7.05 -16.34 3.83
N ASP A 76 6.99 -16.33 2.50
CA ASP A 76 7.91 -15.57 1.67
C ASP A 76 7.78 -14.06 1.92
N ASN A 77 8.90 -13.36 1.80
CA ASN A 77 8.91 -11.92 1.76
C ASN A 77 8.34 -11.44 0.42
N GLU A 78 7.73 -10.26 0.43
CA GLU A 78 7.30 -9.56 -0.77
C GLU A 78 8.02 -8.22 -0.87
N ILE A 79 8.47 -7.88 -2.06
CA ILE A 79 9.10 -6.60 -2.36
C ILE A 79 8.45 -6.04 -3.63
N ASP A 80 7.82 -4.88 -3.49
CA ASP A 80 7.12 -4.21 -4.59
C ASP A 80 7.90 -2.99 -5.04
N PHE A 81 8.13 -2.89 -6.35
CA PHE A 81 8.67 -1.70 -6.98
C PHE A 81 7.58 -1.06 -7.81
N TYR A 82 7.34 0.22 -7.61
CA TYR A 82 6.29 0.90 -8.35
C TYR A 82 6.73 2.26 -8.90
N VAL A 83 6.11 2.62 -10.00
CA VAL A 83 6.16 3.97 -10.56
C VAL A 83 4.77 4.39 -10.99
N GLY A 84 4.40 5.62 -10.64
CA GLY A 84 3.11 6.22 -10.94
C GLY A 84 3.24 7.57 -11.63
N TYR A 85 2.16 7.97 -12.27
CA TYR A 85 1.99 9.28 -12.88
C TYR A 85 0.58 9.79 -12.57
N GLY A 86 0.51 10.96 -11.95
CA GLY A 86 -0.74 11.68 -11.66
C GLY A 86 -0.95 12.83 -12.62
N ALA A 87 -2.18 13.04 -13.08
CA ALA A 87 -2.55 14.20 -13.91
C ALA A 87 -3.88 14.78 -13.43
N ASP A 88 -3.96 16.11 -13.39
CA ASP A 88 -5.19 16.83 -13.14
C ASP A 88 -6.13 16.70 -14.37
N LEU A 89 -7.36 16.24 -14.13
CA LEU A 89 -8.42 16.13 -15.15
C LEU A 89 -9.36 17.35 -15.16
N GLY A 90 -9.14 18.28 -14.24
CA GLY A 90 -10.00 19.42 -14.01
C GLY A 90 -11.11 19.19 -12.99
N GLY A 91 -11.58 20.25 -12.35
CA GLY A 91 -12.45 20.17 -11.19
C GLY A 91 -11.72 19.53 -10.01
N ASP A 92 -12.39 18.63 -9.33
CA ASP A 92 -11.83 17.90 -8.18
C ASP A 92 -11.40 16.46 -8.56
N TRP A 93 -11.03 16.21 -9.83
CA TRP A 93 -10.71 14.88 -10.35
C TRP A 93 -9.28 14.81 -10.89
N SER A 94 -8.62 13.67 -10.66
CA SER A 94 -7.28 13.36 -11.11
C SER A 94 -7.23 11.97 -11.75
N LEU A 95 -6.38 11.84 -12.77
CA LEU A 95 -5.92 10.56 -13.29
C LEU A 95 -4.77 10.07 -12.41
N ASP A 96 -4.75 8.78 -12.13
CA ASP A 96 -3.65 8.06 -11.50
C ASP A 96 -3.36 6.81 -12.33
N THR A 97 -2.14 6.66 -12.81
CA THR A 97 -1.73 5.50 -13.61
C THR A 97 -0.30 5.11 -13.29
N GLY A 98 0.03 3.85 -13.47
CA GLY A 98 1.36 3.37 -13.17
C GLY A 98 1.51 1.87 -13.38
N VAL A 99 2.59 1.34 -12.83
CA VAL A 99 2.89 -0.08 -12.83
C VAL A 99 3.52 -0.47 -11.50
N CYS A 100 3.14 -1.64 -10.98
CA CYS A 100 3.77 -2.31 -9.86
C CYS A 100 4.43 -3.60 -10.34
N LEU A 101 5.63 -3.86 -9.84
CA LEU A 101 6.32 -5.15 -9.94
C LEU A 101 6.30 -5.76 -8.54
N TYR A 102 5.57 -6.83 -8.36
CA TYR A 102 5.60 -7.67 -7.17
C TYR A 102 6.72 -8.70 -7.30
N TYR A 103 7.61 -8.78 -6.32
CA TYR A 103 8.73 -9.71 -6.31
C TYR A 103 8.75 -10.53 -5.03
N TYR A 104 8.78 -11.85 -5.19
CA TYR A 104 8.82 -12.85 -4.13
C TYR A 104 10.18 -13.56 -4.12
N PRO A 105 11.19 -13.03 -3.37
CA PRO A 105 12.58 -13.48 -3.48
C PRO A 105 12.83 -14.92 -2.99
N GLU A 106 11.92 -15.46 -2.19
CA GLU A 106 12.05 -16.79 -1.59
C GLU A 106 11.15 -17.84 -2.27
N LEU A 107 10.34 -17.42 -3.27
CA LEU A 107 9.50 -18.33 -4.01
C LEU A 107 10.36 -19.35 -4.75
N ASP A 108 10.17 -20.63 -4.43
CA ASP A 108 10.83 -21.73 -5.15
C ASP A 108 10.21 -21.89 -6.54
N THR A 109 10.92 -21.40 -7.55
CA THR A 109 10.49 -21.47 -8.95
C THR A 109 10.70 -22.86 -9.60
N GLY A 110 11.16 -23.84 -8.84
CA GLY A 110 11.31 -25.23 -9.31
C GLY A 110 10.00 -25.86 -9.78
N GLY A 111 8.86 -25.31 -9.34
CA GLY A 111 7.51 -25.70 -9.78
C GLY A 111 6.96 -24.92 -10.98
N GLY A 112 7.71 -23.99 -11.57
CA GLY A 112 7.29 -23.18 -12.74
C GLY A 112 6.45 -21.96 -12.41
N ALA A 113 6.35 -21.55 -11.14
CA ALA A 113 5.75 -20.27 -10.77
C ALA A 113 6.75 -19.13 -11.00
N ASP A 114 6.26 -17.97 -11.46
CA ASP A 114 7.09 -16.78 -11.61
C ASP A 114 7.29 -16.09 -10.24
N SER A 115 8.54 -15.76 -9.92
CA SER A 115 8.87 -15.00 -8.71
C SER A 115 8.54 -13.50 -8.83
N THR A 116 8.07 -13.07 -9.99
CA THR A 116 7.70 -11.67 -10.28
C THR A 116 6.39 -11.59 -11.04
N THR A 117 5.56 -10.63 -10.69
CA THR A 117 4.38 -10.28 -11.49
C THR A 117 4.34 -8.78 -11.76
N TRP A 118 3.83 -8.39 -12.94
CA TRP A 118 3.75 -7.01 -13.40
C TRP A 118 2.30 -6.59 -13.49
N GLU A 119 1.94 -5.55 -12.76
CA GLU A 119 0.57 -5.06 -12.73
C GLU A 119 0.51 -3.56 -13.10
N PRO A 120 0.33 -3.20 -14.39
CA PRO A 120 -0.09 -1.86 -14.77
C PRO A 120 -1.50 -1.56 -14.23
N TYR A 121 -1.71 -0.28 -13.92
CA TYR A 121 -3.01 0.21 -13.46
C TYR A 121 -3.36 1.58 -14.06
N VAL A 122 -4.64 1.86 -14.06
CA VAL A 122 -5.20 3.18 -14.32
C VAL A 122 -6.39 3.41 -13.41
N GLY A 123 -6.49 4.60 -12.85
CA GLY A 123 -7.56 5.02 -11.97
C GLY A 123 -7.94 6.47 -12.12
N ILE A 124 -9.12 6.77 -11.65
CA ILE A 124 -9.61 8.15 -11.47
C ILE A 124 -9.92 8.32 -10.00
N THR A 125 -9.40 9.37 -9.42
CA THR A 125 -9.65 9.77 -8.03
C THR A 125 -10.25 11.15 -7.99
N GLY A 126 -10.93 11.48 -6.90
CA GLY A 126 -11.51 12.81 -6.78
C GLY A 126 -11.86 13.20 -5.37
N SER A 127 -12.45 14.39 -5.23
CA SER A 127 -13.03 14.90 -3.99
C SER A 127 -14.47 15.32 -4.22
N ALA A 128 -15.40 14.84 -3.41
CA ALA A 128 -16.83 15.13 -3.54
C ALA A 128 -17.48 15.16 -2.16
N GLY A 129 -17.92 16.34 -1.69
CA GLY A 129 -18.65 16.48 -0.44
C GLY A 129 -17.91 15.99 0.81
N GLY A 130 -16.58 16.11 0.83
CA GLY A 130 -15.72 15.62 1.92
C GLY A 130 -15.30 14.15 1.76
N PHE A 131 -15.83 13.44 0.77
CA PHE A 131 -15.40 12.10 0.41
C PHE A 131 -14.27 12.13 -0.63
N SER A 132 -13.41 11.13 -0.60
CA SER A 132 -12.33 10.91 -1.57
C SER A 132 -12.60 9.61 -2.34
N PRO A 133 -13.47 9.62 -3.37
CA PRO A 133 -13.76 8.45 -4.18
C PRO A 133 -12.63 8.13 -5.15
N GLY A 134 -12.50 6.85 -5.51
CA GLY A 134 -11.60 6.37 -6.55
C GLY A 134 -12.16 5.14 -7.25
N LEU A 135 -11.82 4.99 -8.53
CA LEU A 135 -12.12 3.81 -9.33
C LEU A 135 -10.88 3.41 -10.10
N TYR A 136 -10.47 2.16 -9.98
CA TYR A 136 -9.26 1.61 -10.55
C TYR A 136 -9.50 0.36 -11.37
N LEU A 137 -8.69 0.23 -12.41
CA LEU A 137 -8.49 -0.98 -13.19
C LEU A 137 -7.03 -1.40 -13.06
N TYR A 138 -6.79 -2.65 -12.69
CA TYR A 138 -5.47 -3.27 -12.60
C TYR A 138 -5.45 -4.49 -13.51
N TYR A 139 -4.34 -4.73 -14.18
CA TYR A 139 -4.19 -5.93 -14.97
C TYR A 139 -2.83 -6.57 -14.74
N ASP A 140 -2.81 -7.69 -14.02
CA ASP A 140 -1.58 -8.48 -13.86
C ASP A 140 -1.26 -9.18 -15.19
N LEU A 141 -0.13 -8.78 -15.79
CA LEU A 141 0.32 -9.28 -17.10
C LEU A 141 0.87 -10.71 -17.02
N THR A 142 1.40 -11.10 -15.87
CA THR A 142 2.01 -12.40 -15.63
C THR A 142 0.94 -13.45 -15.32
N LEU A 143 0.04 -13.11 -14.41
CA LEU A 143 -1.04 -14.00 -13.97
C LEU A 143 -2.29 -13.91 -14.87
N GLU A 144 -2.34 -12.95 -15.81
CA GLU A 144 -3.48 -12.65 -16.69
C GLU A 144 -4.77 -12.41 -15.89
N VAL A 145 -4.69 -11.52 -14.88
CA VAL A 145 -5.79 -11.22 -13.94
C VAL A 145 -6.22 -9.77 -14.07
N LEU A 146 -7.50 -9.54 -14.35
CA LEU A 146 -8.12 -8.21 -14.29
C LEU A 146 -8.69 -7.99 -12.89
N THR A 147 -8.39 -6.82 -12.29
CA THR A 147 -9.04 -6.37 -11.07
C THR A 147 -9.70 -5.01 -11.30
N VAL A 148 -10.95 -4.90 -10.89
CA VAL A 148 -11.70 -3.62 -10.84
C VAL A 148 -11.95 -3.30 -9.39
N GLN A 149 -11.58 -2.08 -8.93
CA GLN A 149 -11.77 -1.67 -7.55
C GLN A 149 -12.37 -0.28 -7.46
N GLY A 150 -13.46 -0.14 -6.72
CA GLY A 150 -13.97 1.13 -6.22
C GLY A 150 -13.51 1.34 -4.78
N GLN A 151 -13.17 2.58 -4.45
CA GLN A 151 -12.75 2.95 -3.09
C GLN A 151 -13.30 4.31 -2.68
N VAL A 152 -13.37 4.55 -1.38
CA VAL A 152 -13.75 5.85 -0.82
C VAL A 152 -13.06 6.08 0.51
N GLY A 153 -12.59 7.30 0.73
CA GLY A 153 -12.09 7.81 2.00
C GLY A 153 -13.03 8.89 2.57
N TYR A 154 -13.00 9.08 3.88
CA TYR A 154 -13.65 10.19 4.59
C TYR A 154 -12.89 10.50 5.86
N SER A 155 -12.61 11.79 6.12
CA SER A 155 -11.86 12.23 7.29
C SER A 155 -12.69 13.16 8.16
N VAL A 156 -12.68 12.91 9.47
CA VAL A 156 -13.33 13.74 10.48
C VAL A 156 -12.26 14.36 11.38
N ALA A 157 -12.16 15.69 11.38
CA ALA A 157 -11.22 16.38 12.25
C ALA A 157 -11.59 16.20 13.73
N LEU A 158 -10.58 15.90 14.55
CA LEU A 158 -10.69 15.82 16.01
C LEU A 158 -9.99 17.05 16.61
N GLU A 159 -10.61 18.23 16.42
CA GLU A 159 -10.04 19.54 16.73
C GLU A 159 -9.33 19.64 18.09
N PRO A 160 -9.87 19.14 19.23
CA PRO A 160 -9.17 19.26 20.50
C PRO A 160 -7.86 18.46 20.58
N ALA A 161 -7.72 17.41 19.75
CA ALA A 161 -6.57 16.51 19.76
C ALA A 161 -5.54 16.85 18.68
N GLY A 162 -5.83 17.76 17.75
CA GLY A 162 -4.98 18.04 16.59
C GLY A 162 -4.76 16.82 15.70
N ALA A 163 -5.75 15.93 15.66
CA ALA A 163 -5.74 14.66 14.92
C ALA A 163 -6.98 14.56 14.03
N SER A 164 -7.12 13.48 13.27
CA SER A 164 -8.35 13.12 12.55
C SER A 164 -8.74 11.68 12.86
N LEU A 165 -9.98 11.35 12.56
CA LEU A 165 -10.45 9.98 12.44
C LEU A 165 -10.75 9.74 10.97
N ASP A 166 -9.93 8.90 10.36
CA ASP A 166 -9.96 8.64 8.93
C ASP A 166 -10.62 7.28 8.67
N PHE A 167 -11.62 7.28 7.81
CA PHE A 167 -12.34 6.10 7.38
C PHE A 167 -11.97 5.75 5.95
N SER A 168 -11.88 4.46 5.66
CA SER A 168 -11.68 3.93 4.32
C SER A 168 -12.61 2.77 4.03
N ALA A 169 -13.03 2.64 2.79
CA ALA A 169 -13.73 1.46 2.30
C ALA A 169 -13.33 1.19 0.85
N ASN A 170 -13.23 -0.08 0.50
CA ASN A 170 -13.12 -0.49 -0.89
C ASN A 170 -13.95 -1.74 -1.17
N ILE A 171 -14.28 -1.92 -2.44
CA ILE A 171 -14.87 -3.14 -2.99
C ILE A 171 -14.25 -3.40 -4.34
N GLY A 172 -13.91 -4.66 -4.63
CA GLY A 172 -13.33 -5.01 -5.91
C GLY A 172 -13.71 -6.40 -6.39
N ARG A 173 -13.49 -6.61 -7.67
CA ARG A 173 -13.64 -7.88 -8.36
C ARG A 173 -12.32 -8.27 -8.98
N VAL A 174 -11.84 -9.46 -8.65
CA VAL A 174 -10.68 -10.10 -9.25
C VAL A 174 -11.17 -11.14 -10.23
N ASP A 175 -10.76 -11.05 -11.48
CA ASP A 175 -11.26 -11.89 -12.58
C ASP A 175 -10.08 -12.46 -13.39
N PRO A 176 -9.57 -13.65 -13.03
CA PRO A 176 -8.51 -14.30 -13.76
C PRO A 176 -9.01 -14.80 -15.12
N LYS A 177 -8.14 -14.80 -16.14
CA LYS A 177 -8.44 -15.36 -17.47
C LYS A 177 -8.80 -16.83 -17.40
N ALA A 178 -8.23 -17.57 -16.45
CA ALA A 178 -8.53 -18.98 -16.21
C ALA A 178 -8.90 -19.20 -14.74
N GLY A 179 -9.99 -19.95 -14.51
CA GLY A 179 -10.49 -20.24 -13.17
C GLY A 179 -11.68 -19.36 -12.77
N SER A 180 -11.98 -19.34 -11.49
CA SER A 180 -13.10 -18.58 -10.95
C SER A 180 -12.60 -17.28 -10.29
N GLY A 181 -13.14 -16.16 -10.72
CA GLY A 181 -12.89 -14.89 -10.07
C GLY A 181 -13.62 -14.76 -8.73
N TYR A 182 -13.23 -13.77 -7.93
CA TYR A 182 -13.83 -13.51 -6.63
C TYR A 182 -14.05 -12.00 -6.40
N THR A 183 -14.93 -11.70 -5.46
CA THR A 183 -15.19 -10.35 -5.00
C THR A 183 -14.66 -10.18 -3.58
N TYR A 184 -14.13 -9.02 -3.29
CA TYR A 184 -13.67 -8.64 -1.96
C TYR A 184 -14.17 -7.25 -1.58
N TYR A 185 -14.18 -6.98 -0.28
CA TYR A 185 -14.34 -5.64 0.24
C TYR A 185 -13.52 -5.47 1.53
N SER A 186 -13.19 -4.23 1.85
CA SER A 186 -12.61 -3.89 3.13
C SER A 186 -13.15 -2.56 3.65
N VAL A 187 -13.10 -2.42 4.98
CA VAL A 187 -13.37 -1.17 5.68
C VAL A 187 -12.29 -0.97 6.71
N GLY A 188 -11.90 0.28 6.92
CA GLY A 188 -10.88 0.65 7.89
C GLY A 188 -11.21 1.95 8.62
N ALA A 189 -10.63 2.10 9.81
CA ALA A 189 -10.58 3.34 10.53
C ALA A 189 -9.17 3.52 11.11
N SER A 190 -8.63 4.75 11.01
CA SER A 190 -7.32 5.06 11.54
C SER A 190 -7.27 6.45 12.16
N VAL A 191 -6.30 6.64 13.05
CA VAL A 191 -6.03 7.93 13.68
C VAL A 191 -4.55 8.26 13.46
N PRO A 192 -4.24 9.28 12.64
CA PRO A 192 -2.89 9.83 12.54
C PRO A 192 -2.62 10.80 13.69
N PHE A 193 -1.50 10.61 14.36
CA PHE A 193 -0.98 11.48 15.40
C PHE A 193 0.28 12.18 14.91
N LYS A 194 0.27 13.49 14.82
CA LYS A 194 1.43 14.27 14.45
C LYS A 194 2.47 14.22 15.57
N LEU A 195 3.64 13.61 15.31
CA LEU A 195 4.75 13.50 16.25
C LEU A 195 5.72 14.68 16.16
N SER A 196 5.89 15.21 14.93
CA SER A 196 6.76 16.34 14.60
C SER A 196 6.23 17.04 13.34
N GLU A 197 6.94 18.04 12.83
CA GLU A 197 6.59 18.70 11.56
C GLU A 197 6.63 17.70 10.37
N SER A 198 7.55 16.74 10.42
CA SER A 198 7.76 15.75 9.35
C SER A 198 7.33 14.33 9.74
N GLY A 199 6.95 14.07 10.99
CA GLY A 199 6.69 12.72 11.50
C GLY A 199 5.25 12.51 11.95
N THR A 200 4.64 11.39 11.54
CA THR A 200 3.27 10.98 11.92
C THR A 200 3.26 9.53 12.38
N LEU A 201 2.60 9.25 13.51
CA LEU A 201 2.23 7.90 13.94
C LEU A 201 0.78 7.65 13.55
N THR A 202 0.50 6.58 12.83
CA THR A 202 -0.87 6.18 12.48
C THR A 202 -1.22 4.84 13.13
N LEU A 203 -2.32 4.81 13.86
CA LEU A 203 -2.90 3.59 14.40
C LEU A 203 -4.19 3.26 13.66
N GLY A 204 -4.32 2.04 13.17
CA GLY A 204 -5.47 1.62 12.35
C GLY A 204 -6.06 0.29 12.78
N VAL A 205 -7.35 0.12 12.49
CA VAL A 205 -8.09 -1.14 12.57
C VAL A 205 -8.82 -1.36 11.26
N ASN A 206 -8.82 -2.61 10.79
CA ASN A 206 -9.33 -2.95 9.48
C ASN A 206 -10.13 -4.25 9.54
N TYR A 207 -11.10 -4.36 8.67
CA TYR A 207 -11.81 -5.58 8.36
C TYR A 207 -11.80 -5.79 6.84
N ALA A 208 -11.50 -7.01 6.41
CA ALA A 208 -11.54 -7.40 5.01
C ALA A 208 -12.28 -8.72 4.84
N HIS A 209 -12.94 -8.87 3.69
CA HIS A 209 -13.67 -10.08 3.34
C HIS A 209 -13.51 -10.41 1.87
N ASN A 210 -13.49 -11.70 1.54
CA ASN A 210 -13.57 -12.22 0.18
C ASN A 210 -14.61 -13.34 0.11
N ASN A 211 -15.00 -13.77 -1.09
CA ASN A 211 -15.96 -14.86 -1.30
C ASN A 211 -15.34 -16.11 -1.96
N ILE A 212 -14.04 -16.32 -1.76
CA ILE A 212 -13.34 -17.52 -2.26
C ILE A 212 -13.78 -18.73 -1.43
N SER A 213 -14.16 -19.82 -2.10
CA SER A 213 -14.54 -21.04 -1.39
C SER A 213 -13.33 -21.82 -0.87
N GLY A 214 -13.41 -22.32 0.35
CA GLY A 214 -12.41 -23.24 0.92
C GLY A 214 -11.23 -22.59 1.62
N ILE A 215 -11.23 -21.26 1.78
CA ILE A 215 -10.26 -20.53 2.60
C ILE A 215 -10.96 -19.70 3.67
N ASP A 216 -10.21 -19.13 4.61
CA ASP A 216 -10.73 -18.12 5.53
C ASP A 216 -11.07 -16.85 4.75
N ASN A 217 -12.29 -16.37 4.92
CA ASN A 217 -12.85 -15.29 4.12
C ASN A 217 -12.91 -13.94 4.86
N SER A 218 -12.67 -13.93 6.16
CA SER A 218 -12.92 -12.75 6.99
C SER A 218 -11.74 -12.46 7.90
N HIS A 219 -11.16 -11.27 7.73
CA HIS A 219 -9.93 -10.89 8.42
C HIS A 219 -10.14 -9.56 9.16
N PHE A 220 -9.99 -9.60 10.49
CA PHE A 220 -9.87 -8.40 11.31
C PHE A 220 -8.40 -8.22 11.68
N PHE A 221 -7.85 -7.02 11.50
CA PHE A 221 -6.44 -6.74 11.76
C PHE A 221 -6.17 -5.29 12.15
N GLY A 222 -5.09 -5.08 12.89
CA GLY A 222 -4.60 -3.79 13.32
C GLY A 222 -3.30 -3.41 12.61
N THR A 223 -3.06 -2.11 12.49
CA THR A 223 -1.83 -1.53 11.98
C THR A 223 -1.30 -0.45 12.90
N ALA A 224 0.03 -0.33 12.98
CA ALA A 224 0.71 0.78 13.64
C ALA A 224 1.91 1.18 12.78
N GLY A 225 1.89 2.39 12.23
CA GLY A 225 2.90 2.88 11.30
C GLY A 225 3.46 4.23 11.70
N VAL A 226 4.75 4.44 11.44
CA VAL A 226 5.41 5.74 11.55
C VAL A 226 5.84 6.17 10.17
N SER A 227 5.43 7.37 9.76
CA SER A 227 5.79 7.99 8.48
C SER A 227 6.62 9.23 8.73
N ILE A 228 7.68 9.46 7.94
CA ILE A 228 8.58 10.61 8.01
C ILE A 228 8.76 11.18 6.60
N GLY A 229 8.44 12.47 6.42
CA GLY A 229 8.61 13.21 5.16
C GLY A 229 9.84 14.12 5.19
N PHE A 230 10.47 14.29 4.00
CA PHE A 230 11.65 15.13 3.77
C PHE A 230 11.44 16.01 2.54
#